data_21623db9da6e429549bf871a48dc694c
#
_entry.id   21623db9da6e429549bf871a48dc694c
#
_cell.length_a   1.000
_cell.length_b   1.000
_cell.length_c   1.000
_cell.angle_alpha   90.00
_cell.angle_beta   90.00
_cell.angle_gamma   90.00
#
_symmetry.space_group_name_H-M   'P 1'
#
loop_
_entity.id
_entity.type
_entity.pdbx_description
1 polymer ?
#
loop_
_entity_poly.entity_id
_entity_poly.type
_entity_poly.pdbx_seq_one_letter_code
_entity_poly.pdbx_strand_id
1 'polypeptide(L)'
;IIIKFKPSNSVDTSYLYTLTEDLEDQGLEVIALFQDYIGRIRSTERLQDTRLEYGMIVDEFKTFAEIKDIPVITVAQLNRDASKHIDEGRKASKSDLVRLIGRSNISESMLILNNIDAGFLIAPETTSTNERFLSVQRIKIRYNAKNKKFVYLPFSKKTLKLLEDYGGIANFKS
;
A
#
# COMPACT_ATOMS: atom_id res chain seq x y z
N ILE A 1 17.79 -8.42 -2.29
CA ILE A 1 16.68 -7.70 -2.97
C ILE A 1 17.10 -7.45 -4.40
N ILE A 2 16.26 -7.83 -5.35
CA ILE A 2 16.44 -7.58 -6.78
C ILE A 2 15.43 -6.52 -7.22
N ILE A 3 15.89 -5.47 -7.88
CA ILE A 3 15.04 -4.40 -8.38
C ILE A 3 15.01 -4.47 -9.91
N LYS A 4 13.82 -4.61 -10.47
CA LYS A 4 13.58 -4.61 -11.92
C LYS A 4 12.73 -3.39 -12.28
N PHE A 5 13.28 -2.51 -13.10
CA PHE A 5 12.54 -1.38 -13.65
C PHE A 5 11.87 -1.76 -14.97
N LYS A 6 10.60 -1.39 -15.09
CA LYS A 6 9.86 -1.44 -16.35
C LYS A 6 9.13 -0.11 -16.56
N PRO A 7 9.06 0.41 -17.79
CA PRO A 7 8.25 1.60 -18.08
C PRO A 7 6.78 1.37 -17.72
N SER A 8 6.09 2.45 -17.38
CA SER A 8 4.66 2.37 -17.03
C SER A 8 3.87 1.70 -18.14
N ASN A 9 3.01 0.75 -17.77
CA ASN A 9 2.12 0.03 -18.68
C ASN A 9 2.82 -0.70 -19.85
N SER A 10 4.13 -1.00 -19.71
CA SER A 10 4.87 -1.75 -20.71
C SER A 10 4.74 -3.27 -20.56
N VAL A 11 4.27 -3.72 -19.41
CA VAL A 11 4.02 -5.13 -19.09
C VAL A 11 2.67 -5.30 -18.41
N ASP A 12 2.13 -6.48 -18.48
CA ASP A 12 0.95 -6.92 -17.74
C ASP A 12 1.35 -7.89 -16.61
N THR A 13 0.36 -8.37 -15.88
CA THR A 13 0.57 -9.26 -14.72
C THR A 13 1.17 -10.61 -15.10
N SER A 14 1.03 -11.07 -16.35
CA SER A 14 1.66 -12.31 -16.82
C SER A 14 3.19 -12.24 -16.76
N TYR A 15 3.75 -11.05 -16.90
CA TYR A 15 5.19 -10.80 -16.75
C TYR A 15 5.75 -11.26 -15.39
N LEU A 16 4.93 -11.27 -14.34
CA LEU A 16 5.36 -11.69 -13.01
C LEU A 16 5.74 -13.17 -12.97
N TYR A 17 5.03 -14.01 -13.72
CA TYR A 17 5.37 -15.44 -13.87
C TYR A 17 6.71 -15.60 -14.56
N THR A 18 6.89 -14.97 -15.72
CA THR A 18 8.16 -15.02 -16.45
C THR A 18 9.31 -14.50 -15.59
N LEU A 19 9.12 -13.38 -14.87
CA LEU A 19 10.14 -12.82 -14.00
C LEU A 19 10.54 -13.77 -12.87
N THR A 20 9.59 -14.42 -12.23
CA THR A 20 9.88 -15.37 -11.14
C THR A 20 10.54 -16.63 -11.67
N GLU A 21 10.09 -17.16 -12.81
CA GLU A 21 10.70 -18.31 -13.47
C GLU A 21 12.15 -18.02 -13.88
N ASP A 22 12.41 -16.88 -14.51
CA ASP A 22 13.77 -16.43 -14.86
C ASP A 22 14.72 -16.35 -13.64
N LEU A 23 14.20 -15.95 -12.47
CA LEU A 23 14.98 -15.87 -11.23
C LEU A 23 15.20 -17.26 -10.62
N GLU A 24 14.18 -18.09 -10.62
CA GLU A 24 14.24 -19.49 -10.14
C GLU A 24 15.21 -20.32 -10.99
N ASP A 25 15.24 -20.13 -12.30
CA ASP A 25 16.20 -20.77 -13.22
C ASP A 25 17.66 -20.34 -12.96
N GLN A 26 17.86 -19.15 -12.40
CA GLN A 26 19.17 -18.68 -11.93
C GLN A 26 19.55 -19.22 -10.54
N GLY A 27 18.73 -20.11 -9.95
CA GLY A 27 18.96 -20.70 -8.63
C GLY A 27 18.57 -19.77 -7.48
N LEU A 28 17.74 -18.74 -7.71
CA LEU A 28 17.28 -17.81 -6.70
C LEU A 28 15.88 -18.22 -6.21
N GLU A 29 15.69 -18.18 -4.92
CA GLU A 29 14.37 -18.36 -4.31
C GLU A 29 13.65 -17.02 -4.20
N VAL A 30 12.48 -16.92 -4.81
CA VAL A 30 11.62 -15.72 -4.70
C VAL A 30 10.68 -15.89 -3.52
N ILE A 31 10.89 -15.12 -2.47
CA ILE A 31 10.12 -15.21 -1.20
C ILE A 31 9.05 -14.14 -1.05
N ALA A 32 9.06 -13.10 -1.86
CA ALA A 32 8.04 -12.04 -1.88
C ALA A 32 8.17 -11.20 -3.14
N LEU A 33 7.06 -10.60 -3.58
CA LEU A 33 7.01 -9.67 -4.69
C LEU A 33 6.49 -8.31 -4.22
N PHE A 34 7.21 -7.24 -4.60
CA PHE A 34 6.79 -5.86 -4.34
C PHE A 34 6.56 -5.15 -5.66
N GLN A 35 5.33 -4.74 -5.91
CA GLN A 35 4.93 -3.98 -7.10
C GLN A 35 4.70 -2.51 -6.73
N ASP A 36 5.54 -1.62 -7.21
CA ASP A 36 5.42 -0.17 -7.00
C ASP A 36 5.04 0.53 -8.31
N TYR A 37 3.81 0.94 -8.46
CA TYR A 37 2.56 0.70 -7.75
C TYR A 37 1.53 0.09 -8.72
N ILE A 38 0.33 -0.25 -8.25
CA ILE A 38 -0.69 -0.93 -9.06
C ILE A 38 -0.99 -0.26 -10.41
N GLY A 39 -0.97 1.06 -10.47
CA GLY A 39 -1.21 1.83 -11.70
C GLY A 39 -0.06 1.83 -12.71
N ARG A 40 1.02 1.05 -12.49
CA ARG A 40 2.16 0.92 -13.40
C ARG A 40 2.19 -0.37 -14.20
N ILE A 41 1.33 -1.31 -13.86
CA ILE A 41 1.17 -2.59 -14.55
C ILE A 41 -0.23 -2.67 -15.14
N ARG A 42 -0.44 -3.51 -16.13
CA ARG A 42 -1.74 -3.78 -16.73
C ARG A 42 -2.28 -5.13 -16.27
N SER A 43 -3.58 -5.32 -16.41
CA SER A 43 -4.18 -6.64 -16.40
C SER A 43 -3.83 -7.40 -17.71
N THR A 44 -3.96 -8.71 -17.67
CA THR A 44 -3.79 -9.57 -18.87
C THR A 44 -4.83 -9.23 -19.94
N GLU A 45 -6.04 -8.88 -19.53
CA GLU A 45 -7.10 -8.35 -20.40
C GLU A 45 -7.20 -6.84 -20.23
N ARG A 46 -7.06 -6.11 -21.33
CA ARG A 46 -7.16 -4.66 -21.31
C ARG A 46 -8.61 -4.20 -21.18
N LEU A 47 -8.91 -3.59 -20.03
CA LEU A 47 -10.22 -2.99 -19.78
C LEU A 47 -10.19 -1.47 -20.01
N GLN A 48 -11.31 -0.92 -20.50
CA GLN A 48 -11.43 0.53 -20.70
C GLN A 48 -11.72 1.27 -19.40
N ASP A 49 -12.41 0.62 -18.48
CA ASP A 49 -12.73 1.17 -17.16
C ASP A 49 -11.56 0.87 -16.20
N THR A 50 -10.89 1.93 -15.76
CA THR A 50 -9.75 1.85 -14.82
C THR A 50 -10.11 1.16 -13.49
N ARG A 51 -11.37 1.26 -13.06
CA ARG A 51 -11.83 0.60 -11.81
C ARG A 51 -11.86 -0.90 -11.97
N LEU A 52 -12.41 -1.35 -13.08
CA LEU A 52 -12.46 -2.77 -13.41
C LEU A 52 -11.06 -3.32 -13.63
N GLU A 53 -10.20 -2.56 -14.34
CA GLU A 53 -8.82 -2.95 -14.57
C GLU A 53 -8.03 -3.12 -13.28
N TYR A 54 -8.13 -2.18 -12.33
CA TYR A 54 -7.45 -2.33 -11.02
C TYR A 54 -8.01 -3.50 -10.20
N GLY A 55 -9.33 -3.73 -10.28
CA GLY A 55 -9.94 -4.92 -9.66
C GLY A 55 -9.35 -6.21 -10.23
N MET A 56 -9.21 -6.29 -11.54
CA MET A 56 -8.64 -7.43 -12.25
C MET A 56 -7.16 -7.63 -11.93
N ILE A 57 -6.35 -6.56 -11.94
CA ILE A 57 -4.93 -6.63 -11.57
C ILE A 57 -4.76 -7.21 -10.16
N VAL A 58 -5.57 -6.79 -9.19
CA VAL A 58 -5.49 -7.30 -7.82
C VAL A 58 -5.92 -8.76 -7.73
N ASP A 59 -6.91 -9.17 -8.51
CA ASP A 59 -7.33 -10.57 -8.59
C ASP A 59 -6.24 -11.45 -9.20
N GLU A 60 -5.60 -10.98 -10.26
CA GLU A 60 -4.44 -11.64 -10.89
C GLU A 60 -3.23 -11.69 -9.95
N PHE A 61 -2.95 -10.64 -9.15
CA PHE A 61 -1.93 -10.67 -8.11
C PHE A 61 -2.24 -11.71 -7.03
N LYS A 62 -3.51 -11.83 -6.66
CA LYS A 62 -3.93 -12.83 -5.69
C LYS A 62 -3.73 -14.24 -6.24
N THR A 63 -4.15 -14.48 -7.47
CA THR A 63 -3.94 -15.75 -8.15
C THR A 63 -2.46 -16.11 -8.25
N PHE A 64 -1.63 -15.14 -8.63
CA PHE A 64 -0.17 -15.30 -8.67
C PHE A 64 0.40 -15.66 -7.28
N ALA A 65 -0.02 -14.94 -6.23
CA ALA A 65 0.42 -15.19 -4.86
C ALA A 65 0.05 -16.61 -4.39
N GLU A 66 -1.16 -17.07 -4.73
CA GLU A 66 -1.64 -18.41 -4.39
C GLU A 66 -0.89 -19.52 -5.17
N ILE A 67 -0.61 -19.31 -6.47
CA ILE A 67 0.12 -20.28 -7.31
C ILE A 67 1.58 -20.41 -6.89
N LYS A 68 2.25 -19.27 -6.62
CA LYS A 68 3.68 -19.24 -6.26
C LYS A 68 3.92 -19.40 -4.76
N ASP A 69 2.88 -19.40 -3.94
CA ASP A 69 2.92 -19.46 -2.46
C ASP A 69 3.80 -18.37 -1.86
N ILE A 70 3.74 -17.16 -2.43
CA ILE A 70 4.50 -15.98 -1.96
C ILE A 70 3.60 -14.76 -1.77
N PRO A 71 3.88 -13.88 -0.80
CA PRO A 71 3.14 -12.63 -0.64
C PRO A 71 3.42 -11.66 -1.79
N VAL A 72 2.35 -11.05 -2.31
CA VAL A 72 2.42 -9.90 -3.23
C VAL A 72 2.02 -8.64 -2.46
N ILE A 73 2.89 -7.65 -2.47
CA ILE A 73 2.70 -6.39 -1.78
C ILE A 73 2.68 -5.26 -2.82
N THR A 74 1.64 -4.46 -2.82
CA THR A 74 1.55 -3.30 -3.70
C THR A 74 1.01 -2.08 -2.98
N VAL A 75 1.13 -0.92 -3.59
CA VAL A 75 0.57 0.34 -3.12
C VAL A 75 -0.44 0.88 -4.13
N ALA A 76 -1.45 1.58 -3.63
CA ALA A 76 -2.42 2.30 -4.43
C ALA A 76 -2.49 3.76 -3.97
N GLN A 77 -2.76 4.67 -4.90
CA GLN A 77 -2.93 6.07 -4.55
C GLN A 77 -4.32 6.32 -3.98
N LEU A 78 -4.42 7.28 -3.08
CA LEU A 78 -5.70 7.79 -2.63
C LEU A 78 -6.35 8.65 -3.71
N ASN A 79 -7.68 8.67 -3.74
CA ASN A 79 -8.41 9.54 -4.65
C ASN A 79 -8.29 11.03 -4.25
N ARG A 80 -8.77 11.92 -5.13
CA ARG A 80 -8.67 13.37 -4.93
C ARG A 80 -9.41 13.85 -3.69
N ASP A 81 -10.50 13.20 -3.31
CA ASP A 81 -11.28 13.59 -2.13
C ASP A 81 -10.52 13.25 -0.84
N ALA A 82 -9.81 12.11 -0.79
CA ALA A 82 -8.90 11.82 0.31
C ALA A 82 -7.80 12.88 0.45
N SER A 83 -7.21 13.31 -0.67
CA SER A 83 -6.19 14.36 -0.67
C SER A 83 -6.73 15.67 -0.13
N LYS A 84 -7.94 16.08 -0.51
CA LYS A 84 -8.60 17.28 0.03
C LYS A 84 -8.82 17.18 1.54
N HIS A 85 -9.36 16.06 2.04
CA HIS A 85 -9.58 15.84 3.46
C HIS A 85 -8.27 15.91 4.28
N ILE A 86 -7.19 15.36 3.74
CA ILE A 86 -5.87 15.43 4.35
C ILE A 86 -5.37 16.88 4.38
N ASP A 87 -5.49 17.62 3.29
CA ASP A 87 -5.02 19.01 3.21
C ASP A 87 -5.85 19.94 4.10
N GLU A 88 -7.16 19.76 4.16
CA GLU A 88 -8.05 20.47 5.09
C GLU A 88 -7.71 20.16 6.55
N GLY A 89 -7.45 18.87 6.85
CA GLY A 89 -7.01 18.44 8.17
C GLY A 89 -5.69 19.07 8.56
N ARG A 90 -4.71 19.14 7.66
CA ARG A 90 -3.43 19.81 7.89
C ARG A 90 -3.60 21.32 8.14
N LYS A 91 -4.41 22.01 7.34
CA LYS A 91 -4.72 23.44 7.54
C LYS A 91 -5.38 23.72 8.88
N ALA A 92 -6.24 22.81 9.33
CA ALA A 92 -6.92 22.89 10.62
C ALA A 92 -6.06 22.39 11.79
N SER A 93 -4.77 22.10 11.58
CA SER A 93 -3.85 21.52 12.57
C SER A 93 -4.40 20.27 13.26
N LYS A 94 -5.20 19.49 12.56
CA LYS A 94 -5.74 18.23 13.07
C LYS A 94 -4.63 17.19 13.12
N SER A 95 -4.56 16.47 14.21
CA SER A 95 -3.79 15.24 14.33
C SER A 95 -4.63 14.05 13.84
N ASP A 96 -3.98 12.93 13.53
CA ASP A 96 -4.65 11.72 13.03
C ASP A 96 -5.28 11.86 11.65
N LEU A 97 -4.52 12.41 10.71
CA LEU A 97 -4.98 12.58 9.32
C LEU A 97 -5.50 11.28 8.71
N VAL A 98 -4.93 10.16 9.09
CA VAL A 98 -5.37 8.84 8.63
C VAL A 98 -6.81 8.51 9.06
N ARG A 99 -7.32 9.13 10.12
CA ARG A 99 -8.72 8.95 10.56
C ARG A 99 -9.73 9.74 9.73
N LEU A 100 -9.25 10.75 8.98
CA LEU A 100 -10.08 11.55 8.08
C LEU A 100 -10.37 10.82 6.77
N ILE A 101 -9.64 9.75 6.49
CA ILE A 101 -9.77 8.92 5.29
C ILE A 101 -10.33 7.55 5.64
N GLY A 102 -11.09 7.00 4.74
CA GLY A 102 -11.74 5.71 4.88
C GLY A 102 -11.63 4.85 3.63
N ARG A 103 -12.33 3.74 3.63
CA ARG A 103 -12.34 2.80 2.50
C ARG A 103 -12.78 3.45 1.18
N SER A 104 -13.72 4.40 1.22
CA SER A 104 -14.22 5.13 0.05
C SER A 104 -13.19 6.07 -0.58
N ASN A 105 -12.13 6.38 0.14
CA ASN A 105 -11.07 7.29 -0.30
C ASN A 105 -9.92 6.59 -1.04
N ILE A 106 -9.94 5.27 -1.13
CA ILE A 106 -9.00 4.55 -1.97
C ILE A 106 -9.47 4.71 -3.42
N SER A 107 -8.59 5.12 -4.30
CA SER A 107 -8.90 5.21 -5.73
C SER A 107 -9.42 3.86 -6.23
N GLU A 108 -10.56 3.84 -6.90
CA GLU A 108 -11.17 2.62 -7.47
C GLU A 108 -11.46 1.50 -6.44
N SER A 109 -11.79 1.86 -5.22
CA SER A 109 -11.51 1.19 -3.97
C SER A 109 -12.21 -0.14 -3.68
N MET A 110 -13.47 -0.32 -4.08
CA MET A 110 -14.21 -1.49 -3.59
C MET A 110 -13.71 -2.79 -4.20
N LEU A 111 -13.38 -2.79 -5.49
CA LEU A 111 -12.87 -3.98 -6.16
C LEU A 111 -11.48 -4.38 -5.66
N ILE A 112 -10.62 -3.38 -5.44
CA ILE A 112 -9.31 -3.60 -4.81
C ILE A 112 -9.49 -4.22 -3.43
N LEU A 113 -10.34 -3.61 -2.58
CA LEU A 113 -10.55 -4.08 -1.21
C LEU A 113 -11.15 -5.49 -1.15
N ASN A 114 -11.97 -5.89 -2.11
CA ASN A 114 -12.57 -7.22 -2.09
C ASN A 114 -11.52 -8.33 -2.24
N ASN A 115 -10.50 -8.11 -3.05
CA ASN A 115 -9.53 -9.15 -3.43
C ASN A 115 -8.27 -9.21 -2.55
N ILE A 116 -7.91 -8.12 -1.82
CA ILE A 116 -6.76 -8.15 -0.90
C ILE A 116 -7.05 -8.89 0.41
N ASP A 117 -6.04 -9.45 1.03
CA ASP A 117 -6.12 -10.09 2.35
C ASP A 117 -5.85 -9.11 3.48
N ALA A 118 -4.97 -8.15 3.27
CA ALA A 118 -4.67 -7.06 4.20
C ALA A 118 -4.58 -5.71 3.47
N GLY A 119 -5.10 -4.66 4.10
CA GLY A 119 -5.03 -3.30 3.58
C GLY A 119 -4.81 -2.28 4.67
N PHE A 120 -3.94 -1.32 4.39
CA PHE A 120 -3.56 -0.26 5.31
C PHE A 120 -3.59 1.10 4.60
N LEU A 121 -4.10 2.11 5.29
CA LEU A 121 -3.93 3.50 4.90
C LEU A 121 -2.72 4.07 5.67
N ILE A 122 -1.86 4.79 4.98
CA ILE A 122 -0.66 5.39 5.56
C ILE A 122 -0.69 6.89 5.26
N ALA A 123 -0.54 7.71 6.29
CA ALA A 123 -0.43 9.15 6.15
C ALA A 123 0.79 9.69 6.90
N PRO A 124 1.62 10.51 6.24
CA PRO A 124 2.69 11.22 6.94
C PRO A 124 2.11 12.40 7.73
N GLU A 125 2.48 12.46 9.00
CA GLU A 125 2.03 13.48 9.94
C GLU A 125 3.21 14.20 10.61
N THR A 126 2.90 15.34 11.25
CA THR A 126 3.87 16.11 12.04
C THR A 126 3.21 16.49 13.35
N THR A 127 3.92 16.33 14.46
CA THR A 127 3.47 16.78 15.78
C THR A 127 3.56 18.31 15.90
N SER A 128 2.96 18.87 16.95
CA SER A 128 3.13 20.28 17.32
C SER A 128 4.60 20.66 17.63
N THR A 129 5.40 19.67 18.02
CA THR A 129 6.85 19.80 18.26
C THR A 129 7.72 19.57 17.01
N ASN A 130 7.11 19.54 15.83
CA ASN A 130 7.78 19.33 14.54
C ASN A 130 8.38 17.92 14.32
N GLU A 131 8.06 16.97 15.17
CA GLU A 131 8.45 15.58 14.98
C GLU A 131 7.55 14.92 13.93
N ARG A 132 8.12 14.04 13.15
CA ARG A 132 7.44 13.38 12.04
C ARG A 132 7.18 11.92 12.35
N PHE A 133 6.02 11.45 11.94
CA PHE A 133 5.62 10.06 12.07
C PHE A 133 4.72 9.63 10.90
N LEU A 134 4.57 8.34 10.72
CA LEU A 134 3.55 7.75 9.87
C LEU A 134 2.41 7.27 10.74
N SER A 135 1.21 7.76 10.48
CA SER A 135 0.00 7.13 11.01
C SER A 135 -0.47 6.05 10.04
N VAL A 136 -0.74 4.88 10.59
CA VAL A 136 -1.17 3.70 9.84
C VAL A 136 -2.53 3.26 10.37
N GLN A 137 -3.51 3.21 9.48
CA GLN A 137 -4.84 2.67 9.78
C GLN A 137 -5.06 1.36 9.05
N ARG A 138 -5.39 0.32 9.80
CA ARG A 138 -5.87 -0.93 9.24
C ARG A 138 -7.28 -0.77 8.70
N ILE A 139 -7.48 -1.04 7.40
CA ILE A 139 -8.78 -0.96 6.74
C ILE A 139 -9.39 -2.33 6.42
N LYS A 140 -8.53 -3.34 6.21
CA LYS A 140 -8.92 -4.73 6.01
C LYS A 140 -7.86 -5.66 6.58
N ILE A 141 -8.30 -6.75 7.22
CA ILE A 141 -7.53 -7.98 7.43
C ILE A 141 -8.53 -9.12 7.36
N ARG A 142 -8.25 -10.12 6.55
CA ARG A 142 -9.13 -11.27 6.32
C ARG A 142 -9.12 -12.23 7.52
N TYR A 143 -7.96 -12.42 8.16
CA TYR A 143 -7.76 -13.36 9.25
C TYR A 143 -7.61 -12.63 10.58
N ASN A 144 -8.51 -12.95 11.50
CA ASN A 144 -8.59 -12.70 12.95
C ASN A 144 -7.60 -11.69 13.56
N ALA A 145 -7.77 -10.41 13.26
CA ALA A 145 -6.92 -9.37 13.82
C ALA A 145 -7.53 -8.73 15.06
N LYS A 146 -7.15 -9.23 16.22
CA LYS A 146 -7.40 -8.57 17.53
C LYS A 146 -6.52 -7.33 17.77
N ASN A 147 -5.66 -6.97 16.82
CA ASN A 147 -4.67 -5.90 16.95
C ASN A 147 -5.27 -4.49 16.82
N LYS A 148 -4.53 -3.51 17.32
CA LYS A 148 -4.92 -2.09 17.26
C LYS A 148 -5.27 -1.67 15.82
N LYS A 149 -6.33 -0.89 15.68
CA LYS A 149 -6.77 -0.36 14.38
C LYS A 149 -5.82 0.71 13.84
N PHE A 150 -5.14 1.42 14.72
CA PHE A 150 -4.21 2.50 14.41
C PHE A 150 -2.85 2.23 15.04
N VAL A 151 -1.80 2.50 14.27
CA VAL A 151 -0.40 2.44 14.71
C VAL A 151 0.30 3.71 14.27
N TYR A 152 1.21 4.19 15.07
CA TYR A 152 2.01 5.38 14.81
C TYR A 152 3.48 5.00 14.81
N LEU A 153 4.20 5.35 13.75
CA LEU A 153 5.59 4.95 13.56
C LEU A 153 6.45 6.20 13.39
N PRO A 154 7.44 6.45 14.26
CA PRO A 154 8.39 7.54 14.07
C PRO A 154 9.07 7.42 12.71
N PHE A 155 9.22 8.55 12.02
CA PHE A 155 9.69 8.56 10.65
C PHE A 155 10.63 9.74 10.38
N SER A 156 11.81 9.43 9.84
CA SER A 156 12.74 10.45 9.38
C SER A 156 12.53 10.72 7.89
N LYS A 157 12.01 11.91 7.55
CA LYS A 157 11.89 12.34 6.16
C LYS A 157 13.26 12.50 5.47
N LYS A 158 14.31 12.84 6.23
CA LYS A 158 15.65 13.04 5.68
C LYS A 158 16.27 11.73 5.19
N THR A 159 16.08 10.67 5.96
CA THR A 159 16.66 9.35 5.66
C THR A 159 15.65 8.36 5.10
N LEU A 160 14.35 8.73 5.06
CA LEU A 160 13.23 7.87 4.68
C LEU A 160 13.17 6.56 5.49
N LYS A 161 13.64 6.58 6.74
CA LYS A 161 13.67 5.42 7.62
C LYS A 161 12.63 5.54 8.72
N LEU A 162 12.05 4.42 9.08
CA LEU A 162 11.34 4.26 10.34
C LEU A 162 12.38 4.32 11.46
N LEU A 163 12.05 5.04 12.53
CA LEU A 163 12.90 5.19 13.71
C LEU A 163 12.36 4.27 14.80
N GLU A 164 13.23 3.91 15.74
CA GLU A 164 12.81 3.22 16.95
C GLU A 164 11.93 4.14 17.80
N ASP A 165 10.85 3.59 18.34
CA ASP A 165 9.93 4.34 19.21
C ASP A 165 10.35 4.18 20.67
N TYR A 166 11.29 4.99 21.11
CA TYR A 166 11.78 4.98 22.49
C TYR A 166 10.81 5.57 23.52
N GLY A 167 9.75 6.22 23.09
CA GLY A 167 8.85 6.94 24.02
C GLY A 167 7.37 6.71 23.79
N GLY A 168 7.01 5.97 22.76
CA GLY A 168 5.63 5.77 22.33
C GLY A 168 4.98 7.06 21.81
N ILE A 169 4.78 7.18 20.51
CA ILE A 169 4.03 8.32 19.90
C ILE A 169 2.67 8.52 20.57
N ALA A 170 2.12 7.48 21.21
CA ALA A 170 0.92 7.61 22.06
C ALA A 170 1.07 8.69 23.15
N ASN A 171 2.27 8.97 23.62
CA ASN A 171 2.55 10.01 24.60
C ASN A 171 2.59 11.42 24.00
N PHE A 172 2.72 11.57 22.68
CA PHE A 172 2.70 12.87 21.99
C PHE A 172 1.27 13.38 21.73
N LYS A 173 0.25 12.63 22.09
CA LYS A 173 -1.17 12.95 21.87
C LYS A 173 -1.96 13.20 23.15
N SER A 174 -1.27 13.23 24.29
CA SER A 174 -1.86 13.62 25.57
C SER A 174 -1.83 15.13 25.76
#